data_5f6e057018274ac2358ff7dca08273a4
#
_entry.id   5f6e057018274ac2358ff7dca08273a4
#
_cell.length_a   1.000
_cell.length_b   1.000
_cell.length_c   1.000
_cell.angle_alpha   90.00
_cell.angle_beta   90.00
_cell.angle_gamma   90.00
#
_symmetry.space_group_name_H-M   'P 1'
#
loop_
_entity.id
_entity.type
_entity.pdbx_description
1 polymer ?
#
loop_
_entity_poly.entity_id
_entity_poly.type
_entity_poly.pdbx_seq_one_letter_code
_entity_poly.pdbx_strand_id
1 'polypeptide(L)'
;MNTLLRGGMVVSMDPATGNLPRGDVLIEDGRIAAVGPAIDAAGAEVVDASGKIVLPGFVDTHRHTWQTAFRGLGADWTFGQYRVAVHGTLGPCYRPEDVYLGNLLGRIEALGSGVTTLLDWFHRADRPENADAAIQALRDAPGRSIFCYGAAGPDIAPEIRRVRALLPDEEMALGLRGPVMSTMDETAADVALARELGLRVSMHVHGTGGWPRGDRPIAEMHERGLLDDRTTVVHGNGLSDDQLAMLADAGGSVSVSPDVELKMGFEPLVTGRALAAGMRPSLSADDCPSAGGDMFGAMRTALAAERGAVTTRDVLAFATVDGARACGLGARTGSITVGKDADLILLDAEDPAIFPVGDAAGSIVSAGHPGLVDSVFVAGRAVKRHGRLLGLDLPALRARLLESRDRIAAAAGIAVDGSWRPQEADVTR
;
A
#
# COMPACT_ATOMS: atom_id res chain seq x y z
N MET A 1 -8.26 12.82 24.01
CA MET A 1 -9.05 11.78 24.72
C MET A 1 -8.16 10.57 24.88
N ASN A 2 -7.98 10.09 26.11
CA ASN A 2 -7.09 8.94 26.36
C ASN A 2 -7.85 7.64 26.21
N THR A 3 -7.24 6.64 25.60
CA THR A 3 -7.85 5.32 25.37
C THR A 3 -6.90 4.23 25.88
N LEU A 4 -7.41 3.29 26.64
CA LEU A 4 -6.68 2.13 27.11
C LEU A 4 -7.20 0.87 26.42
N LEU A 5 -6.41 0.26 25.55
CA LEU A 5 -6.65 -1.07 25.02
C LEU A 5 -6.20 -2.08 26.08
N ARG A 6 -7.14 -2.82 26.69
CA ARG A 6 -6.86 -3.62 27.87
C ARG A 6 -6.91 -5.13 27.61
N GLY A 7 -5.86 -5.83 28.01
CA GLY A 7 -5.86 -7.29 28.13
C GLY A 7 -5.70 -8.06 26.82
N GLY A 8 -5.26 -7.42 25.75
CA GLY A 8 -5.03 -8.06 24.45
C GLY A 8 -3.69 -8.80 24.35
N MET A 9 -3.56 -9.69 23.37
CA MET A 9 -2.27 -10.22 22.94
C MET A 9 -1.56 -9.14 22.12
N VAL A 10 -0.44 -8.58 22.60
CA VAL A 10 0.27 -7.49 21.91
C VAL A 10 1.38 -8.07 21.03
N VAL A 11 1.30 -7.81 19.73
CA VAL A 11 2.35 -8.09 18.73
C VAL A 11 2.96 -6.76 18.33
N SER A 12 4.05 -6.37 18.99
CA SER A 12 4.53 -4.99 18.94
C SER A 12 5.24 -4.60 17.65
N MET A 13 5.84 -5.56 16.96
CA MET A 13 6.77 -5.33 15.84
C MET A 13 7.96 -4.43 16.22
N ASP A 14 8.25 -4.32 17.52
CA ASP A 14 9.38 -3.60 18.09
C ASP A 14 10.16 -4.54 19.04
N PRO A 15 11.43 -4.86 18.72
CA PRO A 15 12.23 -5.74 19.57
C PRO A 15 12.43 -5.22 21.00
N ALA A 16 12.43 -3.88 21.20
CA ALA A 16 12.62 -3.29 22.53
C ALA A 16 11.36 -3.42 23.39
N THR A 17 10.17 -3.26 22.81
CA THR A 17 8.89 -3.47 23.49
C THR A 17 8.61 -4.97 23.69
N GLY A 18 8.98 -5.81 22.71
CA GLY A 18 8.68 -7.23 22.68
C GLY A 18 7.18 -7.52 22.48
N ASN A 19 6.82 -8.82 22.47
CA ASN A 19 5.43 -9.24 22.39
C ASN A 19 4.92 -9.61 23.79
N LEU A 20 3.65 -9.30 24.09
CA LEU A 20 3.02 -9.63 25.35
C LEU A 20 1.86 -10.62 25.10
N PRO A 21 1.87 -11.81 25.72
CA PRO A 21 0.75 -12.76 25.60
C PRO A 21 -0.57 -12.16 26.10
N ARG A 22 -0.47 -11.25 27.07
CA ARG A 22 -1.55 -10.38 27.55
C ARG A 22 -0.94 -9.07 27.99
N GLY A 23 -1.45 -7.96 27.48
CA GLY A 23 -0.93 -6.64 27.78
C GLY A 23 -1.94 -5.54 27.49
N ASP A 24 -1.58 -4.35 27.94
CA ASP A 24 -2.33 -3.13 27.77
C ASP A 24 -1.52 -2.16 26.87
N VAL A 25 -2.22 -1.36 26.09
CA VAL A 25 -1.66 -0.25 25.32
C VAL A 25 -2.42 1.03 25.66
N LEU A 26 -1.73 2.00 26.25
CA LEU A 26 -2.30 3.32 26.54
C LEU A 26 -2.04 4.26 25.37
N ILE A 27 -3.10 4.91 24.94
CA ILE A 27 -3.08 5.93 23.89
C ILE A 27 -3.43 7.29 24.52
N GLU A 28 -2.54 8.26 24.37
CA GLU A 28 -2.76 9.65 24.80
C GLU A 28 -2.43 10.59 23.65
N ASP A 29 -3.29 11.55 23.39
CA ASP A 29 -3.12 12.56 22.33
C ASP A 29 -2.75 11.96 20.96
N GLY A 30 -3.37 10.80 20.66
CA GLY A 30 -3.17 10.09 19.40
C GLY A 30 -1.90 9.25 19.31
N ARG A 31 -1.09 9.20 20.38
CA ARG A 31 0.18 8.47 20.44
C ARG A 31 0.14 7.34 21.45
N ILE A 32 1.01 6.36 21.26
CA ILE A 32 1.26 5.30 22.22
C ILE A 32 2.03 5.88 23.40
N ALA A 33 1.37 6.01 24.55
CA ALA A 33 1.95 6.57 25.78
C ALA A 33 2.64 5.52 26.63
N ALA A 34 2.07 4.29 26.69
CA ALA A 34 2.64 3.19 27.42
C ALA A 34 2.22 1.83 26.83
N VAL A 35 3.06 0.81 27.04
CA VAL A 35 2.78 -0.59 26.71
C VAL A 35 3.28 -1.44 27.89
N GLY A 36 2.46 -2.37 28.39
CA GLY A 36 2.87 -3.21 29.52
C GLY A 36 1.83 -4.26 29.90
N PRO A 37 2.15 -5.16 30.84
CA PRO A 37 1.24 -6.25 31.24
C PRO A 37 -0.01 -5.78 31.98
N ALA A 38 0.06 -4.61 32.64
CA ALA A 38 -1.06 -3.94 33.30
C ALA A 38 -0.74 -2.45 33.43
N ILE A 39 -1.64 -1.58 32.96
CA ILE A 39 -1.48 -0.13 33.03
C ILE A 39 -2.62 0.47 33.82
N ASP A 40 -2.29 1.27 34.82
CA ASP A 40 -3.27 2.11 35.51
C ASP A 40 -3.42 3.43 34.72
N ALA A 41 -4.60 3.65 34.17
CA ALA A 41 -4.92 4.82 33.36
C ALA A 41 -6.27 5.38 33.80
N ALA A 42 -6.26 6.04 34.98
CA ALA A 42 -7.46 6.67 35.52
C ALA A 42 -8.02 7.71 34.54
N GLY A 43 -9.30 7.60 34.23
CA GLY A 43 -10.00 8.53 33.32
C GLY A 43 -9.86 8.25 31.83
N ALA A 44 -9.11 7.24 31.43
CA ALA A 44 -9.07 6.79 30.02
C ALA A 44 -10.35 5.99 29.66
N GLU A 45 -10.79 6.11 28.41
CA GLU A 45 -11.78 5.19 27.83
C GLU A 45 -11.15 3.79 27.75
N VAL A 46 -11.77 2.81 28.40
CA VAL A 46 -11.29 1.42 28.35
C VAL A 46 -11.94 0.70 27.17
N VAL A 47 -11.11 0.21 26.28
CA VAL A 47 -11.48 -0.72 25.20
C VAL A 47 -11.04 -2.10 25.60
N ASP A 48 -11.98 -3.01 25.82
CA ASP A 48 -11.69 -4.41 26.11
C ASP A 48 -11.07 -5.08 24.88
N ALA A 49 -9.80 -5.45 24.98
CA ALA A 49 -9.05 -6.17 23.96
C ALA A 49 -8.87 -7.66 24.32
N SER A 50 -9.56 -8.16 25.36
CA SER A 50 -9.54 -9.60 25.68
C SER A 50 -10.01 -10.42 24.49
N GLY A 51 -9.32 -11.52 24.17
CA GLY A 51 -9.60 -12.32 22.97
C GLY A 51 -9.24 -11.64 21.66
N LYS A 52 -8.43 -10.55 21.70
CA LYS A 52 -7.96 -9.86 20.48
C LYS A 52 -6.43 -9.87 20.41
N ILE A 53 -5.92 -9.84 19.17
CA ILE A 53 -4.51 -9.53 18.89
C ILE A 53 -4.43 -8.04 18.59
N VAL A 54 -3.62 -7.31 19.36
CA VAL A 54 -3.32 -5.89 19.15
C VAL A 54 -1.99 -5.78 18.41
N LEU A 55 -1.99 -5.21 17.22
CA LEU A 55 -0.78 -5.05 16.42
C LEU A 55 -0.80 -3.70 15.68
N PRO A 56 0.35 -3.25 15.11
CA PRO A 56 0.37 -2.06 14.27
C PRO A 56 -0.55 -2.27 13.08
N GLY A 57 -1.20 -1.20 12.62
CA GLY A 57 -1.94 -1.23 11.36
C GLY A 57 -1.03 -1.57 10.19
N PHE A 58 -1.58 -2.24 9.19
CA PHE A 58 -0.85 -2.57 7.98
C PHE A 58 -0.51 -1.31 7.18
N VAL A 59 0.59 -1.39 6.45
CA VAL A 59 1.09 -0.36 5.53
C VAL A 59 1.10 -0.94 4.12
N ASP A 60 0.29 -0.38 3.25
CA ASP A 60 0.23 -0.71 1.82
C ASP A 60 1.10 0.29 1.06
N THR A 61 2.23 -0.16 0.53
CA THR A 61 3.26 0.71 -0.03
C THR A 61 3.11 1.01 -1.52
N HIS A 62 2.07 0.45 -2.16
CA HIS A 62 1.77 0.68 -3.57
C HIS A 62 0.35 0.24 -3.90
N ARG A 63 -0.51 1.18 -4.26
CA ARG A 63 -1.89 0.89 -4.64
C ARG A 63 -2.42 1.88 -5.66
N HIS A 64 -3.31 1.40 -6.55
CA HIS A 64 -4.01 2.20 -7.55
C HIS A 64 -5.49 2.32 -7.18
N THR A 65 -5.82 3.13 -6.17
CA THR A 65 -7.20 3.19 -5.63
C THR A 65 -8.23 3.70 -6.64
N TRP A 66 -7.84 4.51 -7.62
CA TRP A 66 -8.74 5.03 -8.66
C TRP A 66 -9.45 3.93 -9.47
N GLN A 67 -8.90 2.73 -9.50
CA GLN A 67 -9.42 1.59 -10.28
C GLN A 67 -10.56 0.83 -9.57
N THR A 68 -10.94 1.22 -8.36
CA THR A 68 -11.87 0.48 -7.48
C THR A 68 -13.23 0.17 -8.12
N ALA A 69 -13.70 1.03 -9.03
CA ALA A 69 -14.97 0.82 -9.74
C ALA A 69 -15.00 -0.49 -10.57
N PHE A 70 -13.85 -1.01 -10.96
CA PHE A 70 -13.70 -2.20 -11.82
C PHE A 70 -13.05 -3.39 -11.12
N ARG A 71 -13.27 -3.49 -9.81
CA ARG A 71 -12.80 -4.60 -8.97
C ARG A 71 -13.12 -5.96 -9.57
N GLY A 72 -12.09 -6.83 -9.69
CA GLY A 72 -12.22 -8.19 -10.15
C GLY A 72 -12.53 -8.36 -11.64
N LEU A 73 -12.69 -7.26 -12.41
CA LEU A 73 -13.01 -7.34 -13.84
C LEU A 73 -11.88 -8.03 -14.64
N GLY A 74 -10.65 -7.83 -14.22
CA GLY A 74 -9.43 -8.32 -14.85
C GLY A 74 -8.76 -9.50 -14.13
N ALA A 75 -9.46 -10.23 -13.28
CA ALA A 75 -8.88 -11.31 -12.48
C ALA A 75 -8.18 -12.40 -13.31
N ASP A 76 -8.58 -12.59 -14.56
CA ASP A 76 -8.00 -13.56 -15.51
C ASP A 76 -7.32 -12.90 -16.72
N TRP A 77 -7.09 -11.57 -16.71
CA TRP A 77 -6.40 -10.90 -17.81
C TRP A 77 -4.88 -11.04 -17.69
N THR A 78 -4.21 -11.05 -18.84
CA THR A 78 -2.75 -10.85 -18.89
C THR A 78 -2.39 -9.40 -18.56
N PHE A 79 -1.11 -9.12 -18.33
CA PHE A 79 -0.65 -7.75 -18.16
C PHE A 79 -0.93 -6.86 -19.38
N GLY A 80 -0.74 -7.41 -20.60
CA GLY A 80 -1.08 -6.71 -21.85
C GLY A 80 -2.56 -6.34 -21.92
N GLN A 81 -3.43 -7.28 -21.59
CA GLN A 81 -4.87 -7.05 -21.52
C GLN A 81 -5.26 -6.02 -20.47
N TYR A 82 -4.66 -6.09 -19.26
CA TYR A 82 -4.85 -5.09 -18.21
C TYR A 82 -4.47 -3.68 -18.69
N ARG A 83 -3.32 -3.53 -19.32
CA ARG A 83 -2.89 -2.22 -19.87
C ARG A 83 -3.87 -1.65 -20.87
N VAL A 84 -4.32 -2.45 -21.83
CA VAL A 84 -5.31 -2.01 -22.83
C VAL A 84 -6.62 -1.66 -22.16
N ALA A 85 -7.11 -2.51 -21.28
CA ALA A 85 -8.40 -2.32 -20.62
C ALA A 85 -8.40 -1.10 -19.71
N VAL A 86 -7.51 -1.12 -18.71
CA VAL A 86 -7.56 -0.15 -17.61
C VAL A 86 -7.00 1.21 -18.05
N HIS A 87 -5.83 1.22 -18.67
CA HIS A 87 -5.18 2.49 -19.03
C HIS A 87 -5.63 3.01 -20.39
N GLY A 88 -5.80 2.14 -21.38
CA GLY A 88 -6.14 2.52 -22.74
C GLY A 88 -7.63 2.75 -22.99
N THR A 89 -8.51 1.95 -22.36
CA THR A 89 -9.95 1.97 -22.66
C THR A 89 -10.76 2.67 -21.56
N LEU A 90 -10.63 2.23 -20.32
CA LEU A 90 -11.40 2.77 -19.21
C LEU A 90 -10.86 4.11 -18.71
N GLY A 91 -9.56 4.22 -18.51
CA GLY A 91 -8.92 5.40 -17.95
C GLY A 91 -9.30 6.71 -18.60
N PRO A 92 -9.28 6.84 -19.97
CA PRO A 92 -9.70 8.07 -20.66
C PRO A 92 -11.15 8.49 -20.40
N CYS A 93 -12.01 7.58 -19.93
CA CYS A 93 -13.43 7.84 -19.66
C CYS A 93 -13.70 8.39 -18.25
N TYR A 94 -12.67 8.45 -17.37
CA TYR A 94 -12.83 8.96 -16.01
C TYR A 94 -12.99 10.50 -16.01
N ARG A 95 -13.95 10.96 -15.22
CA ARG A 95 -14.12 12.36 -14.80
C ARG A 95 -13.55 12.54 -13.40
N PRO A 96 -13.31 13.78 -12.94
CA PRO A 96 -12.83 14.03 -11.57
C PRO A 96 -13.71 13.40 -10.48
N GLU A 97 -15.04 13.38 -10.66
CA GLU A 97 -15.95 12.71 -9.70
C GLU A 97 -15.73 11.20 -9.65
N ASP A 98 -15.47 10.56 -10.79
CA ASP A 98 -15.21 9.12 -10.87
C ASP A 98 -13.88 8.77 -10.20
N VAL A 99 -12.88 9.62 -10.37
CA VAL A 99 -11.60 9.55 -9.65
C VAL A 99 -11.83 9.67 -8.15
N TYR A 100 -12.56 10.69 -7.71
CA TYR A 100 -12.88 10.88 -6.29
C TYR A 100 -13.53 9.63 -5.68
N LEU A 101 -14.56 9.07 -6.32
CA LEU A 101 -15.27 7.90 -5.81
C LEU A 101 -14.40 6.65 -5.79
N GLY A 102 -13.60 6.42 -6.83
CA GLY A 102 -12.66 5.30 -6.89
C GLY A 102 -11.63 5.37 -5.76
N ASN A 103 -10.96 6.51 -5.61
CA ASN A 103 -9.95 6.72 -4.58
C ASN A 103 -10.56 6.62 -3.17
N LEU A 104 -11.70 7.27 -2.92
CA LEU A 104 -12.37 7.23 -1.62
C LEU A 104 -12.73 5.81 -1.20
N LEU A 105 -13.41 5.05 -2.09
CA LEU A 105 -13.85 3.70 -1.75
C LEU A 105 -12.70 2.70 -1.69
N GLY A 106 -11.66 2.86 -2.51
CA GLY A 106 -10.45 2.05 -2.41
C GLY A 106 -9.70 2.30 -1.08
N ARG A 107 -9.65 3.55 -0.63
CA ARG A 107 -9.07 3.88 0.67
C ARG A 107 -9.90 3.36 1.85
N ILE A 108 -11.24 3.46 1.76
CA ILE A 108 -12.16 2.94 2.78
C ILE A 108 -12.05 1.41 2.88
N GLU A 109 -11.94 0.70 1.77
CA GLU A 109 -11.72 -0.74 1.76
C GLU A 109 -10.41 -1.12 2.45
N ALA A 110 -9.31 -0.45 2.12
CA ALA A 110 -8.02 -0.66 2.74
C ALA A 110 -8.10 -0.47 4.28
N LEU A 111 -8.77 0.60 4.74
CA LEU A 111 -9.05 0.79 6.17
C LEU A 111 -9.86 -0.36 6.77
N GLY A 112 -10.89 -0.81 6.08
CA GLY A 112 -11.75 -1.92 6.51
C GLY A 112 -10.97 -3.22 6.69
N SER A 113 -9.90 -3.43 5.94
CA SER A 113 -8.99 -4.59 6.00
C SER A 113 -7.76 -4.37 6.90
N GLY A 114 -7.69 -3.25 7.65
CA GLY A 114 -6.63 -3.00 8.62
C GLY A 114 -5.43 -2.19 8.10
N VAL A 115 -5.49 -1.67 6.88
CA VAL A 115 -4.45 -0.80 6.31
C VAL A 115 -4.62 0.62 6.85
N THR A 116 -3.83 1.01 7.84
CA THR A 116 -3.85 2.35 8.42
C THR A 116 -3.09 3.37 7.59
N THR A 117 -2.03 2.95 6.91
CA THR A 117 -1.20 3.79 6.02
C THR A 117 -1.21 3.21 4.61
N LEU A 118 -1.44 4.06 3.61
CA LEU A 118 -1.51 3.67 2.20
C LEU A 118 -0.78 4.68 1.33
N LEU A 119 0.07 4.19 0.41
CA LEU A 119 0.62 4.97 -0.68
C LEU A 119 -0.24 4.75 -1.93
N ASP A 120 -0.99 5.78 -2.31
CA ASP A 120 -1.84 5.76 -3.51
C ASP A 120 -1.06 6.22 -4.74
N TRP A 121 -0.60 5.28 -5.55
CA TRP A 121 0.13 5.53 -6.79
C TRP A 121 -0.84 5.92 -7.91
N PHE A 122 -1.00 7.22 -8.15
CA PHE A 122 -2.06 7.81 -8.97
C PHE A 122 -1.64 8.04 -10.41
N HIS A 123 -2.20 7.27 -11.35
CA HIS A 123 -1.87 7.36 -12.79
C HIS A 123 -2.60 8.48 -13.54
N ARG A 124 -3.74 8.95 -13.04
CA ARG A 124 -4.64 9.85 -13.80
C ARG A 124 -4.34 11.33 -13.55
N ALA A 125 -3.07 11.66 -13.35
CA ALA A 125 -2.59 13.03 -13.18
C ALA A 125 -2.47 13.81 -14.51
N ASP A 126 -3.18 13.37 -15.54
CA ASP A 126 -3.27 14.00 -16.87
C ASP A 126 -4.08 15.31 -16.88
N ARG A 127 -4.81 15.59 -15.83
CA ARG A 127 -5.56 16.83 -15.59
C ARG A 127 -5.42 17.26 -14.14
N PRO A 128 -5.23 18.57 -13.86
CA PRO A 128 -5.16 19.07 -12.48
C PRO A 128 -6.37 18.68 -11.63
N GLU A 129 -7.57 18.71 -12.22
CA GLU A 129 -8.83 18.39 -11.50
C GLU A 129 -8.90 16.93 -11.05
N ASN A 130 -8.24 16.02 -11.77
CA ASN A 130 -8.15 14.62 -11.37
C ASN A 130 -7.25 14.46 -10.13
N ALA A 131 -6.11 15.14 -10.09
CA ALA A 131 -5.22 15.14 -8.94
C ALA A 131 -5.91 15.76 -7.72
N ASP A 132 -6.62 16.86 -7.88
CA ASP A 132 -7.39 17.52 -6.81
C ASP A 132 -8.49 16.60 -6.27
N ALA A 133 -9.22 15.90 -7.14
CA ALA A 133 -10.24 14.95 -6.77
C ALA A 133 -9.68 13.75 -5.99
N ALA A 134 -8.54 13.20 -6.41
CA ALA A 134 -7.87 12.11 -5.71
C ALA A 134 -7.37 12.55 -4.32
N ILE A 135 -6.72 13.70 -4.23
CA ILE A 135 -6.26 14.27 -2.96
C ILE A 135 -7.43 14.49 -2.00
N GLN A 136 -8.54 15.06 -2.50
CA GLN A 136 -9.73 15.27 -1.68
C GLN A 136 -10.32 13.96 -1.18
N ALA A 137 -10.38 12.93 -2.01
CA ALA A 137 -10.84 11.59 -1.62
C ALA A 137 -9.99 10.98 -0.50
N LEU A 138 -8.67 11.11 -0.60
CA LEU A 138 -7.74 10.61 0.42
C LEU A 138 -7.87 11.38 1.75
N ARG A 139 -8.19 12.69 1.70
CA ARG A 139 -8.46 13.52 2.89
C ARG A 139 -9.79 13.20 3.56
N ASP A 140 -10.81 12.88 2.77
CA ASP A 140 -12.14 12.52 3.28
C ASP A 140 -12.16 11.11 3.89
N ALA A 141 -11.23 10.25 3.49
CA ALA A 141 -11.07 8.93 4.12
C ALA A 141 -10.29 9.07 5.45
N PRO A 142 -10.76 8.45 6.55
CA PRO A 142 -10.18 8.66 7.87
C PRO A 142 -8.88 7.87 8.13
N GLY A 143 -7.99 7.79 7.14
CA GLY A 143 -6.72 7.03 7.19
C GLY A 143 -5.51 7.90 6.88
N ARG A 144 -4.32 7.39 7.18
CA ARG A 144 -3.07 8.02 6.74
C ARG A 144 -2.82 7.65 5.28
N SER A 145 -2.68 8.65 4.42
CA SER A 145 -2.49 8.44 2.98
C SER A 145 -1.31 9.24 2.46
N ILE A 146 -0.57 8.65 1.52
CA ILE A 146 0.50 9.31 0.77
C ILE A 146 0.03 9.35 -0.68
N PHE A 147 -0.22 10.53 -1.19
CA PHE A 147 -0.54 10.73 -2.60
C PHE A 147 0.74 10.66 -3.44
N CYS A 148 0.91 9.55 -4.17
CA CYS A 148 2.03 9.39 -5.09
C CYS A 148 1.63 9.89 -6.48
N TYR A 149 2.09 11.10 -6.82
CA TYR A 149 1.78 11.73 -8.09
C TYR A 149 2.47 11.00 -9.22
N GLY A 150 1.72 10.25 -10.03
CA GLY A 150 2.22 9.52 -11.19
C GLY A 150 2.55 10.47 -12.33
N ALA A 151 3.83 10.64 -12.59
CA ALA A 151 4.32 11.52 -13.65
C ALA A 151 3.86 11.04 -15.03
N ALA A 152 3.26 11.95 -15.83
CA ALA A 152 2.84 11.67 -17.19
C ALA A 152 3.10 12.89 -18.09
N GLY A 153 3.81 12.70 -19.21
CA GLY A 153 4.12 13.77 -20.18
C GLY A 153 5.38 14.57 -19.87
N PRO A 154 5.77 15.49 -20.78
CA PRO A 154 7.06 16.17 -20.68
C PRO A 154 7.09 17.38 -19.73
N ASP A 155 5.98 18.08 -19.53
CA ASP A 155 5.92 19.38 -18.82
C ASP A 155 5.14 19.31 -17.51
N ILE A 156 5.50 18.33 -16.65
CA ILE A 156 4.77 18.04 -15.40
C ILE A 156 5.28 18.83 -14.18
N ALA A 157 6.47 19.42 -14.25
CA ALA A 157 7.11 20.08 -13.10
C ALA A 157 6.26 21.20 -12.46
N PRO A 158 5.57 22.09 -13.22
CA PRO A 158 4.71 23.09 -12.61
C PRO A 158 3.57 22.50 -11.81
N GLU A 159 2.95 21.42 -12.31
CA GLU A 159 1.83 20.76 -11.64
C GLU A 159 2.29 19.98 -10.39
N ILE A 160 3.43 19.29 -10.46
CA ILE A 160 4.04 18.65 -9.30
C ILE A 160 4.29 19.66 -8.18
N ARG A 161 4.83 20.85 -8.52
CA ARG A 161 5.05 21.95 -7.56
C ARG A 161 3.74 22.46 -6.96
N ARG A 162 2.69 22.60 -7.79
CA ARG A 162 1.35 23.00 -7.35
C ARG A 162 0.81 22.00 -6.33
N VAL A 163 0.82 20.72 -6.67
CA VAL A 163 0.33 19.64 -5.77
C VAL A 163 1.18 19.57 -4.50
N ARG A 164 2.51 19.71 -4.62
CA ARG A 164 3.42 19.72 -3.48
C ARG A 164 3.07 20.82 -2.47
N ALA A 165 2.64 21.98 -2.95
CA ALA A 165 2.23 23.10 -2.09
C ALA A 165 0.90 22.84 -1.33
N LEU A 166 0.11 21.86 -1.76
CA LEU A 166 -1.17 21.49 -1.12
C LEU A 166 -1.00 20.44 -0.02
N LEU A 167 0.09 19.68 0.00
CA LEU A 167 0.26 18.50 0.84
C LEU A 167 1.44 18.67 1.80
N PRO A 168 1.33 18.21 3.08
CA PRO A 168 2.46 18.07 3.99
C PRO A 168 3.55 17.14 3.41
N ASP A 169 4.77 17.26 3.94
CA ASP A 169 5.95 16.55 3.43
C ASP A 169 5.75 15.03 3.37
N GLU A 170 5.14 14.46 4.38
CA GLU A 170 4.90 13.02 4.48
C GLU A 170 3.66 12.52 3.73
N GLU A 171 2.85 13.41 3.16
CA GLU A 171 1.62 13.05 2.43
C GLU A 171 1.78 13.05 0.92
N MET A 172 2.99 13.32 0.41
CA MET A 172 3.26 13.28 -1.02
C MET A 172 4.53 12.48 -1.35
N ALA A 173 4.44 11.71 -2.43
CA ALA A 173 5.56 11.08 -3.12
C ALA A 173 5.48 11.39 -4.62
N LEU A 174 6.57 11.21 -5.34
CA LEU A 174 6.60 11.31 -6.79
C LEU A 174 6.71 9.91 -7.42
N GLY A 175 5.71 9.57 -8.23
CA GLY A 175 5.72 8.39 -9.08
C GLY A 175 6.51 8.68 -10.36
N LEU A 176 7.73 8.17 -10.46
CA LEU A 176 8.57 8.40 -11.63
C LEU A 176 8.10 7.57 -12.82
N ARG A 177 8.22 8.13 -14.01
CA ARG A 177 8.21 7.33 -15.25
C ARG A 177 9.31 6.27 -15.19
N GLY A 178 10.43 6.63 -14.61
CA GLY A 178 11.56 5.76 -14.32
C GLY A 178 12.31 5.30 -15.56
N PRO A 179 13.37 4.52 -15.38
CA PRO A 179 14.28 4.13 -16.47
C PRO A 179 13.63 3.19 -17.49
N VAL A 180 12.45 2.67 -17.17
CA VAL A 180 11.70 1.73 -18.02
C VAL A 180 10.75 2.45 -18.97
N MET A 181 10.14 3.57 -18.53
CA MET A 181 9.11 4.31 -19.28
C MET A 181 9.64 5.63 -19.88
N SER A 182 10.83 6.07 -19.51
CA SER A 182 11.46 7.30 -20.00
C SER A 182 12.94 7.09 -20.30
N THR A 183 13.57 8.10 -20.88
CA THR A 183 15.03 8.11 -21.04
C THR A 183 15.72 8.28 -19.67
N MET A 184 16.98 7.90 -19.56
CA MET A 184 17.73 8.08 -18.32
C MET A 184 17.92 9.57 -17.98
N ASP A 185 18.01 10.44 -18.97
CA ASP A 185 18.11 11.89 -18.76
C ASP A 185 16.78 12.49 -18.23
N GLU A 186 15.64 12.02 -18.72
CA GLU A 186 14.32 12.37 -18.15
C GLU A 186 14.17 11.82 -16.74
N THR A 187 14.61 10.57 -16.49
CA THR A 187 14.63 9.98 -15.15
C THR A 187 15.50 10.81 -14.18
N ALA A 188 16.67 11.27 -14.64
CA ALA A 188 17.54 12.12 -13.84
C ALA A 188 16.91 13.47 -13.52
N ALA A 189 16.19 14.07 -14.49
CA ALA A 189 15.47 15.32 -14.28
C ALA A 189 14.32 15.15 -13.27
N ASP A 190 13.56 14.06 -13.36
CA ASP A 190 12.48 13.74 -12.43
C ASP A 190 13.02 13.51 -11.00
N VAL A 191 14.14 12.78 -10.85
CA VAL A 191 14.82 12.59 -9.56
C VAL A 191 15.33 13.91 -8.99
N ALA A 192 15.91 14.77 -9.83
CA ALA A 192 16.40 16.09 -9.39
C ALA A 192 15.23 16.96 -8.87
N LEU A 193 14.08 16.93 -9.54
CA LEU A 193 12.87 17.63 -9.11
C LEU A 193 12.34 17.06 -7.77
N ALA A 194 12.31 15.72 -7.63
CA ALA A 194 11.90 15.09 -6.38
C ALA A 194 12.81 15.51 -5.21
N ARG A 195 14.12 15.53 -5.42
CA ARG A 195 15.10 15.97 -4.41
C ARG A 195 14.93 17.44 -4.05
N GLU A 196 14.72 18.31 -5.04
CA GLU A 196 14.45 19.74 -4.82
C GLU A 196 13.21 19.93 -3.94
N LEU A 197 12.17 19.15 -4.15
CA LEU A 197 10.90 19.24 -3.43
C LEU A 197 10.87 18.42 -2.13
N GLY A 198 11.94 17.72 -1.79
CA GLY A 198 12.02 16.87 -0.60
C GLY A 198 11.16 15.61 -0.68
N LEU A 199 10.77 15.16 -1.86
CA LEU A 199 9.88 14.02 -2.07
C LEU A 199 10.62 12.69 -2.10
N ARG A 200 9.97 11.64 -1.62
CA ARG A 200 10.32 10.26 -1.92
C ARG A 200 9.89 9.94 -3.35
N VAL A 201 10.58 8.97 -3.96
CA VAL A 201 10.25 8.50 -5.29
C VAL A 201 9.80 7.04 -5.29
N SER A 202 8.83 6.73 -6.13
CA SER A 202 8.36 5.38 -6.38
C SER A 202 8.30 5.14 -7.88
N MET A 203 8.81 4.01 -8.37
CA MET A 203 8.86 3.72 -9.80
C MET A 203 8.62 2.24 -10.08
N HIS A 204 7.82 1.95 -11.12
CA HIS A 204 7.61 0.60 -11.59
C HIS A 204 8.85 0.09 -12.32
N VAL A 205 9.39 -1.04 -11.86
CA VAL A 205 10.48 -1.76 -12.54
C VAL A 205 10.17 -3.26 -12.46
N HIS A 206 9.56 -3.79 -13.51
CA HIS A 206 9.31 -5.22 -13.61
C HIS A 206 10.02 -5.82 -14.81
N GLY A 207 10.39 -7.10 -14.75
CA GLY A 207 11.35 -7.71 -15.66
C GLY A 207 10.80 -8.71 -16.64
N THR A 208 9.47 -8.79 -16.79
CA THR A 208 8.92 -9.75 -17.75
C THR A 208 8.74 -9.14 -19.11
N GLY A 209 9.42 -9.73 -20.05
CA GLY A 209 9.15 -9.71 -21.46
C GLY A 209 8.71 -8.38 -22.06
N GLY A 210 9.64 -7.58 -22.50
CA GLY A 210 9.32 -6.59 -23.49
C GLY A 210 9.37 -5.11 -23.07
N TRP A 211 9.96 -4.78 -21.95
CA TRP A 211 10.30 -3.37 -21.73
C TRP A 211 11.55 -3.03 -22.55
N PRO A 212 11.46 -2.08 -23.48
CA PRO A 212 12.47 -1.93 -24.53
C PRO A 212 13.76 -1.23 -24.09
N ARG A 213 13.96 -0.90 -22.83
CA ARG A 213 15.05 -0.03 -22.39
C ARG A 213 15.91 -0.62 -21.28
N GLY A 214 16.76 -1.57 -21.67
CA GLY A 214 17.92 -1.95 -20.88
C GLY A 214 17.65 -3.06 -19.86
N ASP A 215 18.56 -3.98 -19.86
CA ASP A 215 18.67 -5.09 -18.91
C ASP A 215 19.25 -4.66 -17.55
N ARG A 216 19.67 -3.37 -17.42
CA ARG A 216 20.37 -2.85 -16.23
C ARG A 216 19.89 -1.46 -15.77
N PRO A 217 18.57 -1.22 -15.63
CA PRO A 217 18.07 0.14 -15.36
C PRO A 217 18.54 0.69 -14.00
N ILE A 218 18.63 -0.13 -12.97
CA ILE A 218 19.06 0.28 -11.62
C ILE A 218 20.59 0.50 -11.60
N ALA A 219 21.36 -0.30 -12.34
CA ALA A 219 22.79 -0.09 -12.42
C ALA A 219 23.16 1.26 -13.04
N GLU A 220 22.47 1.67 -14.12
CA GLU A 220 22.69 2.99 -14.72
C GLU A 220 22.26 4.12 -13.78
N MET A 221 21.13 3.98 -13.06
CA MET A 221 20.74 4.94 -12.03
C MET A 221 21.78 5.04 -10.91
N HIS A 222 22.33 3.90 -10.47
CA HIS A 222 23.39 3.84 -9.46
C HIS A 222 24.66 4.57 -9.94
N GLU A 223 25.14 4.26 -11.15
CA GLU A 223 26.31 4.90 -11.76
C GLU A 223 26.17 6.43 -11.88
N ARG A 224 24.94 6.92 -12.09
CA ARG A 224 24.60 8.36 -12.15
C ARG A 224 24.28 8.99 -10.78
N GLY A 225 24.34 8.24 -9.67
CA GLY A 225 24.01 8.73 -8.32
C GLY A 225 22.55 9.13 -8.14
N LEU A 226 21.62 8.45 -8.84
CA LEU A 226 20.18 8.75 -8.82
C LEU A 226 19.42 7.95 -7.75
N LEU A 227 20.05 6.96 -7.12
CA LEU A 227 19.45 6.17 -6.04
C LEU A 227 19.80 6.76 -4.67
N ASP A 228 18.86 6.66 -3.73
CA ASP A 228 19.06 7.02 -2.32
C ASP A 228 18.02 6.32 -1.42
N ASP A 229 18.02 6.62 -0.12
CA ASP A 229 17.10 6.07 0.89
C ASP A 229 15.63 6.51 0.72
N ARG A 230 15.36 7.40 -0.23
CA ARG A 230 14.01 7.83 -0.61
C ARG A 230 13.48 7.11 -1.85
N THR A 231 14.26 6.19 -2.41
CA THR A 231 13.91 5.45 -3.63
C THR A 231 13.20 4.14 -3.30
N THR A 232 12.00 3.95 -3.84
CA THR A 232 11.27 2.68 -3.80
C THR A 232 11.06 2.16 -5.22
N VAL A 233 11.54 0.97 -5.49
CA VAL A 233 11.28 0.23 -6.71
C VAL A 233 10.04 -0.63 -6.50
N VAL A 234 9.03 -0.49 -7.34
CA VAL A 234 7.82 -1.32 -7.33
C VAL A 234 8.05 -2.55 -8.18
N HIS A 235 7.66 -3.70 -7.67
CA HIS A 235 7.89 -5.05 -8.19
C HIS A 235 9.36 -5.49 -8.09
N GLY A 236 10.23 -5.05 -8.97
CA GLY A 236 11.66 -5.39 -8.94
C GLY A 236 12.00 -6.80 -9.42
N ASN A 237 11.02 -7.58 -9.92
CA ASN A 237 11.17 -9.00 -10.28
C ASN A 237 12.30 -9.27 -11.27
N GLY A 238 12.50 -8.38 -12.24
CA GLY A 238 13.55 -8.51 -13.27
C GLY A 238 14.93 -8.01 -12.86
N LEU A 239 15.09 -7.50 -11.64
CA LEU A 239 16.40 -7.04 -11.18
C LEU A 239 17.32 -8.24 -10.92
N SER A 240 18.59 -8.12 -11.32
CA SER A 240 19.63 -9.06 -10.91
C SER A 240 19.98 -8.88 -9.44
N ASP A 241 20.67 -9.87 -8.85
CA ASP A 241 21.13 -9.77 -7.47
C ASP A 241 22.11 -8.60 -7.29
N ASP A 242 22.96 -8.32 -8.29
CA ASP A 242 23.85 -7.15 -8.28
C ASP A 242 23.05 -5.83 -8.24
N GLN A 243 21.97 -5.71 -9.01
CA GLN A 243 21.11 -4.52 -8.99
C GLN A 243 20.36 -4.37 -7.67
N LEU A 244 19.92 -5.48 -7.07
CA LEU A 244 19.33 -5.47 -5.72
C LEU A 244 20.34 -5.02 -4.67
N ALA A 245 21.61 -5.49 -4.76
CA ALA A 245 22.67 -5.03 -3.88
C ALA A 245 22.96 -3.54 -4.05
N MET A 246 23.02 -3.03 -5.29
CA MET A 246 23.19 -1.59 -5.56
C MET A 246 22.05 -0.74 -4.96
N LEU A 247 20.81 -1.21 -5.07
CA LEU A 247 19.66 -0.54 -4.47
C LEU A 247 19.72 -0.57 -2.93
N ALA A 248 20.13 -1.70 -2.35
CA ALA A 248 20.32 -1.87 -0.92
C ALA A 248 21.42 -0.96 -0.37
N ASP A 249 22.58 -0.91 -1.05
CA ASP A 249 23.72 -0.05 -0.68
C ASP A 249 23.36 1.45 -0.72
N ALA A 250 22.47 1.83 -1.64
CA ALA A 250 21.93 3.19 -1.70
C ALA A 250 20.87 3.48 -0.62
N GLY A 251 20.48 2.48 0.17
CA GLY A 251 19.42 2.61 1.19
C GLY A 251 18.01 2.55 0.63
N GLY A 252 17.84 2.21 -0.65
CA GLY A 252 16.54 2.10 -1.29
C GLY A 252 15.73 0.90 -0.83
N SER A 253 14.51 0.76 -1.32
CA SER A 253 13.59 -0.32 -0.96
C SER A 253 12.86 -0.88 -2.18
N VAL A 254 12.26 -2.07 -2.02
CA VAL A 254 11.31 -2.64 -2.98
C VAL A 254 9.92 -2.76 -2.35
N SER A 255 8.89 -2.49 -3.16
CA SER A 255 7.48 -2.74 -2.83
C SER A 255 6.96 -3.87 -3.71
N VAL A 256 6.54 -4.96 -3.08
CA VAL A 256 6.16 -6.20 -3.77
C VAL A 256 4.66 -6.43 -3.62
N SER A 257 3.98 -6.72 -4.72
CA SER A 257 2.54 -6.97 -4.80
C SER A 257 2.29 -8.44 -5.20
N PRO A 258 2.45 -9.40 -4.27
CA PRO A 258 2.61 -10.81 -4.61
C PRO A 258 1.47 -11.38 -5.44
N ASP A 259 0.21 -11.04 -5.10
CA ASP A 259 -0.97 -11.57 -5.79
C ASP A 259 -1.04 -11.08 -7.24
N VAL A 260 -0.79 -9.80 -7.47
CA VAL A 260 -0.81 -9.19 -8.80
C VAL A 260 0.40 -9.66 -9.63
N GLU A 261 1.58 -9.67 -9.03
CA GLU A 261 2.83 -10.07 -9.70
C GLU A 261 2.75 -11.50 -10.23
N LEU A 262 2.38 -12.47 -9.39
CA LEU A 262 2.24 -13.87 -9.81
C LEU A 262 1.14 -14.03 -10.84
N LYS A 263 -0.01 -13.37 -10.65
CA LYS A 263 -1.12 -13.41 -11.59
C LYS A 263 -0.74 -12.84 -12.97
N MET A 264 0.08 -11.80 -13.01
CA MET A 264 0.54 -11.18 -14.26
C MET A 264 1.80 -11.83 -14.86
N GLY A 265 2.35 -12.84 -14.20
CA GLY A 265 3.56 -13.53 -14.65
C GLY A 265 4.85 -12.75 -14.39
N PHE A 266 4.87 -11.90 -13.39
CA PHE A 266 6.07 -11.19 -12.93
C PHE A 266 6.85 -12.07 -11.94
N GLU A 267 7.40 -13.16 -12.43
CA GLU A 267 8.10 -14.14 -11.61
C GLU A 267 9.63 -14.11 -11.84
N PRO A 268 10.42 -14.53 -10.82
CA PRO A 268 10.04 -14.84 -9.44
C PRO A 268 9.76 -13.57 -8.60
N LEU A 269 9.08 -13.73 -7.46
CA LEU A 269 9.00 -12.65 -6.47
C LEU A 269 10.41 -12.27 -5.99
N VAL A 270 10.55 -11.03 -5.53
CA VAL A 270 11.87 -10.50 -5.18
C VAL A 270 12.09 -10.41 -3.66
N THR A 271 11.08 -10.73 -2.85
CA THR A 271 11.13 -10.56 -1.38
C THR A 271 12.29 -11.30 -0.73
N GLY A 272 12.50 -12.57 -1.03
CA GLY A 272 13.61 -13.37 -0.50
C GLY A 272 14.97 -12.91 -1.01
N ARG A 273 15.07 -12.55 -2.30
CA ARG A 273 16.30 -12.03 -2.91
C ARG A 273 16.67 -10.66 -2.35
N ALA A 274 15.71 -9.77 -2.17
CA ALA A 274 15.92 -8.47 -1.52
C ALA A 274 16.43 -8.63 -0.09
N LEU A 275 15.83 -9.57 0.68
CA LEU A 275 16.29 -9.88 2.02
C LEU A 275 17.74 -10.42 2.03
N ALA A 276 18.07 -11.31 1.09
CA ALA A 276 19.42 -11.82 0.94
C ALA A 276 20.45 -10.74 0.55
N ALA A 277 20.03 -9.70 -0.18
CA ALA A 277 20.83 -8.52 -0.49
C ALA A 277 20.94 -7.51 0.68
N GLY A 278 20.40 -7.85 1.86
CA GLY A 278 20.43 -6.97 3.04
C GLY A 278 19.34 -5.88 3.06
N MET A 279 18.43 -5.89 2.11
CA MET A 279 17.31 -4.95 2.04
C MET A 279 16.09 -5.50 2.79
N ARG A 280 15.31 -4.61 3.43
CA ARG A 280 14.00 -4.98 3.98
C ARG A 280 12.91 -4.58 2.98
N PRO A 281 12.31 -5.54 2.25
CA PRO A 281 11.22 -5.24 1.32
C PRO A 281 9.95 -4.82 2.06
N SER A 282 8.99 -4.28 1.32
CA SER A 282 7.64 -4.01 1.79
C SER A 282 6.60 -4.70 0.91
N LEU A 283 5.38 -4.87 1.42
CA LEU A 283 4.26 -5.44 0.68
C LEU A 283 3.24 -4.39 0.27
N SER A 284 2.50 -4.73 -0.76
CA SER A 284 1.45 -3.90 -1.35
C SER A 284 0.35 -4.74 -2.00
N ALA A 285 -0.79 -4.10 -2.28
CA ALA A 285 -1.94 -4.74 -2.92
C ALA A 285 -2.08 -4.38 -4.41
N ASP A 286 -1.39 -3.35 -4.87
CA ASP A 286 -1.35 -2.86 -6.26
C ASP A 286 -2.74 -2.51 -6.81
N ASP A 287 -3.33 -3.35 -7.67
CA ASP A 287 -4.59 -3.08 -8.34
C ASP A 287 -5.69 -4.08 -8.00
N CYS A 288 -6.88 -3.57 -7.76
CA CYS A 288 -8.06 -4.39 -7.44
C CYS A 288 -8.83 -4.95 -8.66
N PRO A 289 -8.66 -4.49 -9.91
CA PRO A 289 -9.12 -5.25 -11.08
C PRO A 289 -8.51 -6.64 -11.18
N SER A 290 -7.26 -6.81 -10.80
CA SER A 290 -6.49 -8.05 -11.01
C SER A 290 -6.53 -9.00 -9.82
N ALA A 291 -6.50 -8.48 -8.58
CA ALA A 291 -6.39 -9.29 -7.36
C ALA A 291 -7.17 -8.71 -6.18
N GLY A 292 -7.16 -9.40 -5.06
CA GLY A 292 -7.69 -8.90 -3.80
C GLY A 292 -6.89 -7.71 -3.27
N GLY A 293 -7.57 -6.81 -2.54
CA GLY A 293 -6.98 -5.57 -2.04
C GLY A 293 -6.60 -5.63 -0.56
N ASP A 294 -6.27 -6.78 0.01
CA ASP A 294 -5.95 -6.90 1.43
C ASP A 294 -4.54 -7.46 1.69
N MET A 295 -3.96 -7.02 2.79
CA MET A 295 -2.59 -7.40 3.16
C MET A 295 -2.49 -8.86 3.65
N PHE A 296 -3.57 -9.49 4.09
CA PHE A 296 -3.55 -10.91 4.49
C PHE A 296 -3.29 -11.81 3.28
N GLY A 297 -3.94 -11.54 2.15
CA GLY A 297 -3.68 -12.20 0.88
C GLY A 297 -2.23 -12.02 0.45
N ALA A 298 -1.77 -10.78 0.37
CA ALA A 298 -0.40 -10.44 -0.02
C ALA A 298 0.65 -11.14 0.87
N MET A 299 0.47 -11.14 2.20
CA MET A 299 1.36 -11.82 3.13
C MET A 299 1.39 -13.34 2.90
N ARG A 300 0.24 -13.96 2.72
CA ARG A 300 0.13 -15.41 2.50
C ARG A 300 0.78 -15.83 1.19
N THR A 301 0.54 -15.08 0.13
CA THR A 301 1.11 -15.33 -1.18
C THR A 301 2.62 -15.16 -1.18
N ALA A 302 3.15 -14.11 -0.55
CA ALA A 302 4.59 -13.92 -0.38
C ALA A 302 5.24 -15.11 0.35
N LEU A 303 4.67 -15.52 1.50
CA LEU A 303 5.20 -16.65 2.25
C LEU A 303 5.22 -17.95 1.44
N ALA A 304 4.15 -18.23 0.70
CA ALA A 304 4.02 -19.45 -0.09
C ALA A 304 4.97 -19.47 -1.30
N ALA A 305 5.11 -18.35 -1.99
CA ALA A 305 5.94 -18.24 -3.19
C ALA A 305 7.43 -18.34 -2.88
N GLU A 306 7.87 -17.81 -1.76
CA GLU A 306 9.29 -17.75 -1.36
C GLU A 306 9.84 -19.05 -0.76
N ARG A 307 9.00 -20.06 -0.55
CA ARG A 307 9.40 -21.44 -0.20
C ARG A 307 10.44 -21.56 0.92
N GLY A 308 10.33 -20.76 1.97
CA GLY A 308 11.22 -20.76 3.13
C GLY A 308 12.37 -19.75 3.09
N ALA A 309 12.50 -18.95 2.03
CA ALA A 309 13.44 -17.83 2.00
C ALA A 309 13.04 -16.70 2.94
N VAL A 310 11.74 -16.62 3.31
CA VAL A 310 11.20 -15.68 4.30
C VAL A 310 10.41 -16.41 5.36
N THR A 311 10.33 -15.83 6.57
CA THR A 311 9.53 -16.34 7.68
C THR A 311 8.20 -15.58 7.81
N THR A 312 7.25 -16.12 8.58
CA THR A 312 6.00 -15.42 8.91
C THR A 312 6.24 -14.07 9.60
N ARG A 313 7.29 -13.98 10.41
CA ARG A 313 7.69 -12.74 11.08
C ARG A 313 8.27 -11.71 10.11
N ASP A 314 9.05 -12.16 9.13
CA ASP A 314 9.55 -11.28 8.07
C ASP A 314 8.39 -10.72 7.27
N VAL A 315 7.48 -11.57 6.81
CA VAL A 315 6.34 -11.17 5.99
C VAL A 315 5.41 -10.21 6.75
N LEU A 316 5.17 -10.45 8.06
CA LEU A 316 4.40 -9.52 8.88
C LEU A 316 5.13 -8.18 9.06
N ALA A 317 6.47 -8.19 9.17
CA ALA A 317 7.27 -6.96 9.23
C ALA A 317 7.21 -6.18 7.90
N PHE A 318 7.24 -6.86 6.74
CA PHE A 318 7.08 -6.23 5.43
C PHE A 318 5.75 -5.49 5.30
N ALA A 319 4.68 -6.02 5.88
CA ALA A 319 3.35 -5.42 5.89
C ALA A 319 3.15 -4.36 6.99
N THR A 320 4.12 -4.10 7.85
CA THR A 320 4.02 -3.18 9.00
C THR A 320 5.23 -2.26 9.10
N VAL A 321 6.23 -2.62 9.90
CA VAL A 321 7.38 -1.76 10.23
C VAL A 321 8.27 -1.47 9.02
N ASP A 322 8.49 -2.44 8.13
CA ASP A 322 9.30 -2.24 6.94
C ASP A 322 8.54 -1.42 5.89
N GLY A 323 7.22 -1.65 5.73
CA GLY A 323 6.35 -0.79 4.93
C GLY A 323 6.35 0.66 5.41
N ALA A 324 6.29 0.89 6.73
CA ALA A 324 6.38 2.23 7.30
C ALA A 324 7.73 2.90 7.00
N ARG A 325 8.84 2.15 7.06
CA ARG A 325 10.17 2.64 6.67
C ARG A 325 10.24 3.00 5.18
N ALA A 326 9.74 2.13 4.31
CA ALA A 326 9.69 2.39 2.87
C ALA A 326 8.91 3.66 2.54
N CYS A 327 7.84 3.95 3.28
CA CYS A 327 7.08 5.19 3.18
C CYS A 327 7.73 6.40 3.88
N GLY A 328 8.89 6.26 4.53
CA GLY A 328 9.52 7.34 5.30
C GLY A 328 8.84 7.62 6.65
N LEU A 329 7.93 6.77 7.09
CA LEU A 329 7.12 6.93 8.31
C LEU A 329 7.57 6.02 9.47
N GLY A 330 8.73 5.34 9.35
CA GLY A 330 9.19 4.38 10.35
C GLY A 330 9.41 4.96 11.75
N ALA A 331 9.68 6.27 11.87
CA ALA A 331 9.73 6.96 13.15
C ALA A 331 8.34 7.28 13.74
N ARG A 332 7.28 7.23 12.92
CA ARG A 332 5.92 7.63 13.31
C ARG A 332 4.98 6.46 13.51
N THR A 333 5.09 5.38 12.73
CA THR A 333 4.15 4.26 12.75
C THR A 333 4.82 2.91 12.42
N GLY A 334 4.04 1.86 12.23
CA GLY A 334 4.49 0.52 11.82
C GLY A 334 4.93 -0.39 12.98
N SER A 335 4.99 0.11 14.22
CA SER A 335 5.25 -0.70 15.41
C SER A 335 4.55 -0.12 16.64
N ILE A 336 4.27 -0.96 17.65
CA ILE A 336 3.78 -0.51 18.95
C ILE A 336 4.99 -0.10 19.82
N THR A 337 5.43 1.13 19.61
CA THR A 337 6.56 1.75 20.31
C THR A 337 6.09 3.02 20.98
N VAL A 338 6.44 3.23 22.25
CA VAL A 338 6.09 4.46 22.97
C VAL A 338 6.57 5.70 22.21
N GLY A 339 5.68 6.67 22.07
CA GLY A 339 5.92 7.93 21.35
C GLY A 339 5.49 7.91 19.88
N LYS A 340 5.28 6.75 19.26
CA LYS A 340 4.72 6.66 17.91
C LYS A 340 3.22 6.95 17.87
N ASP A 341 2.72 7.32 16.71
CA ASP A 341 1.30 7.49 16.46
C ASP A 341 0.58 6.14 16.69
N ALA A 342 -0.57 6.18 17.33
CA ALA A 342 -1.36 4.97 17.61
C ALA A 342 -2.18 4.54 16.37
N ASP A 343 -1.47 4.08 15.36
CA ASP A 343 -2.02 3.42 14.18
C ASP A 343 -2.05 1.91 14.47
N LEU A 344 -3.18 1.43 14.96
CA LEU A 344 -3.33 0.10 15.54
C LEU A 344 -4.53 -0.63 14.96
N ILE A 345 -4.44 -1.97 14.90
CA ILE A 345 -5.58 -2.84 14.59
C ILE A 345 -5.76 -3.90 15.68
N LEU A 346 -7.02 -4.25 15.91
CA LEU A 346 -7.42 -5.35 16.77
C LEU A 346 -8.00 -6.46 15.90
N LEU A 347 -7.40 -7.64 15.94
CA LEU A 347 -7.88 -8.83 15.26
C LEU A 347 -8.59 -9.75 16.23
N ASP A 348 -9.72 -10.35 15.82
CA ASP A 348 -10.45 -11.33 16.61
C ASP A 348 -9.66 -12.63 16.70
N ALA A 349 -9.09 -12.91 17.88
CA ALA A 349 -8.30 -14.11 18.15
C ALA A 349 -9.18 -15.33 18.48
N GLU A 350 -10.47 -15.13 18.67
CA GLU A 350 -11.45 -16.19 18.96
C GLU A 350 -12.16 -16.70 17.69
N ASP A 351 -11.90 -16.05 16.55
CA ASP A 351 -12.43 -16.52 15.25
C ASP A 351 -11.93 -17.94 14.95
N PRO A 352 -12.82 -18.88 14.59
CA PRO A 352 -12.45 -20.26 14.28
C PRO A 352 -11.36 -20.42 13.21
N ALA A 353 -11.16 -19.43 12.34
CA ALA A 353 -10.14 -19.49 11.28
C ALA A 353 -8.71 -19.47 11.85
N ILE A 354 -8.49 -18.82 13.02
CA ILE A 354 -7.16 -18.67 13.61
C ILE A 354 -7.07 -19.26 15.04
N PHE A 355 -8.19 -19.61 15.66
CA PHE A 355 -8.20 -20.19 17.00
C PHE A 355 -7.82 -21.69 16.98
N PRO A 356 -7.00 -22.20 17.93
CA PRO A 356 -6.29 -21.44 18.97
C PRO A 356 -5.02 -20.75 18.43
N VAL A 357 -4.79 -19.52 18.87
CA VAL A 357 -3.58 -18.77 18.49
C VAL A 357 -2.39 -19.28 19.31
N GLY A 358 -1.48 -20.00 18.66
CA GLY A 358 -0.21 -20.42 19.23
C GLY A 358 0.91 -19.42 18.92
N ASP A 359 1.30 -19.30 17.65
CA ASP A 359 2.17 -18.24 17.14
C ASP A 359 1.32 -17.18 16.43
N ALA A 360 1.28 -15.98 16.97
CA ALA A 360 0.45 -14.91 16.43
C ALA A 360 0.86 -14.54 14.99
N ALA A 361 2.15 -14.43 14.69
CA ALA A 361 2.62 -14.12 13.34
C ALA A 361 2.23 -15.25 12.36
N GLY A 362 2.41 -16.49 12.77
CA GLY A 362 1.99 -17.67 12.02
C GLY A 362 0.48 -17.64 11.72
N SER A 363 -0.34 -17.44 12.75
CA SER A 363 -1.81 -17.40 12.60
C SER A 363 -2.28 -16.25 11.70
N ILE A 364 -1.74 -15.04 11.89
CA ILE A 364 -2.09 -13.86 11.09
C ILE A 364 -1.74 -14.08 9.61
N VAL A 365 -0.52 -14.54 9.32
CA VAL A 365 -0.03 -14.66 7.94
C VAL A 365 -0.68 -15.84 7.22
N SER A 366 -0.81 -17.01 7.89
CA SER A 366 -1.28 -18.22 7.20
C SER A 366 -2.80 -18.29 7.06
N ALA A 367 -3.56 -17.77 8.00
CA ALA A 367 -5.01 -17.94 8.07
C ALA A 367 -5.79 -16.63 8.27
N GLY A 368 -5.10 -15.49 8.46
CA GLY A 368 -5.75 -14.19 8.64
C GLY A 368 -6.57 -13.78 7.41
N HIS A 369 -7.61 -13.00 7.62
CA HIS A 369 -8.48 -12.45 6.58
C HIS A 369 -9.12 -11.13 7.06
N PRO A 370 -9.64 -10.27 6.16
CA PRO A 370 -10.20 -8.96 6.52
C PRO A 370 -11.34 -9.01 7.53
N GLY A 371 -12.06 -10.14 7.61
CA GLY A 371 -13.13 -10.35 8.59
C GLY A 371 -12.66 -10.38 10.04
N LEU A 372 -11.38 -10.70 10.28
CA LEU A 372 -10.79 -10.68 11.63
C LEU A 372 -10.60 -9.27 12.18
N VAL A 373 -10.57 -8.25 11.34
CA VAL A 373 -10.31 -6.87 11.76
C VAL A 373 -11.54 -6.32 12.50
N ASP A 374 -11.52 -6.41 13.83
CA ASP A 374 -12.58 -5.89 14.70
C ASP A 374 -12.53 -4.37 14.79
N SER A 375 -11.35 -3.81 15.10
CA SER A 375 -11.18 -2.37 15.30
C SER A 375 -9.94 -1.85 14.61
N VAL A 376 -10.00 -0.60 14.14
CA VAL A 376 -8.89 0.12 13.52
C VAL A 376 -8.79 1.50 14.15
N PHE A 377 -7.59 1.86 14.56
CA PHE A 377 -7.24 3.18 15.09
C PHE A 377 -6.21 3.83 14.16
N VAL A 378 -6.39 5.11 13.85
CA VAL A 378 -5.44 5.94 13.12
C VAL A 378 -5.15 7.18 13.95
N ALA A 379 -3.90 7.38 14.30
CA ALA A 379 -3.46 8.42 15.24
C ALA A 379 -4.37 8.46 16.50
N GLY A 380 -4.63 7.28 17.07
CA GLY A 380 -5.44 7.08 18.26
C GLY A 380 -6.95 7.23 18.08
N ARG A 381 -7.41 7.69 16.94
CA ARG A 381 -8.85 7.82 16.63
C ARG A 381 -9.39 6.52 16.07
N ALA A 382 -10.44 5.98 16.70
CA ALA A 382 -11.14 4.83 16.15
C ALA A 382 -11.82 5.19 14.83
N VAL A 383 -11.52 4.44 13.77
CA VAL A 383 -12.15 4.56 12.43
C VAL A 383 -12.98 3.33 12.08
N LYS A 384 -12.73 2.21 12.77
CA LYS A 384 -13.54 0.99 12.72
C LYS A 384 -13.70 0.45 14.14
N ARG A 385 -14.88 -0.02 14.50
CA ARG A 385 -15.19 -0.69 15.78
C ARG A 385 -16.18 -1.83 15.52
N HIS A 386 -15.95 -2.96 16.18
CA HIS A 386 -16.83 -4.14 16.10
C HIS A 386 -17.17 -4.49 14.65
N GLY A 387 -16.16 -4.51 13.77
CA GLY A 387 -16.31 -4.81 12.36
C GLY A 387 -16.96 -3.72 11.50
N ARG A 388 -17.36 -2.55 12.07
CA ARG A 388 -18.05 -1.48 11.36
C ARG A 388 -17.20 -0.23 11.23
N LEU A 389 -17.08 0.28 10.00
CA LEU A 389 -16.48 1.59 9.72
C LEU A 389 -17.38 2.70 10.28
N LEU A 390 -16.74 3.70 10.88
CA LEU A 390 -17.41 4.79 11.58
C LEU A 390 -17.50 6.05 10.71
N GLY A 391 -18.61 6.78 10.83
CA GLY A 391 -18.78 8.11 10.22
C GLY A 391 -18.94 8.09 8.69
N LEU A 392 -19.26 6.96 8.08
CA LEU A 392 -19.42 6.81 6.64
C LEU A 392 -20.81 6.33 6.25
N ASP A 393 -21.42 6.97 5.27
CA ASP A 393 -22.65 6.47 4.60
C ASP A 393 -22.25 5.52 3.45
N LEU A 394 -21.87 4.28 3.80
CA LEU A 394 -21.47 3.28 2.83
C LEU A 394 -22.56 2.94 1.79
N PRO A 395 -23.86 2.85 2.12
CA PRO A 395 -24.93 2.65 1.13
C PRO A 395 -24.95 3.75 0.06
N ALA A 396 -24.90 5.03 0.44
CA ALA A 396 -24.87 6.13 -0.51
C ALA A 396 -23.60 6.14 -1.36
N LEU A 397 -22.41 5.88 -0.75
CA LEU A 397 -21.15 5.81 -1.48
C LEU A 397 -21.12 4.66 -2.49
N ARG A 398 -21.67 3.50 -2.12
CA ARG A 398 -21.79 2.35 -3.05
C ARG A 398 -22.70 2.66 -4.23
N ALA A 399 -23.85 3.30 -4.00
CA ALA A 399 -24.75 3.68 -5.09
C ALA A 399 -24.05 4.61 -6.09
N ARG A 400 -23.36 5.65 -5.60
CA ARG A 400 -22.60 6.58 -6.44
C ARG A 400 -21.47 5.88 -7.21
N LEU A 401 -20.75 4.93 -6.60
CA LEU A 401 -19.70 4.19 -7.30
C LEU A 401 -20.29 3.31 -8.42
N LEU A 402 -21.45 2.68 -8.21
CA LEU A 402 -22.12 1.91 -9.25
C LEU A 402 -22.54 2.79 -10.43
N GLU A 403 -23.12 3.96 -10.18
CA GLU A 403 -23.44 4.95 -11.22
C GLU A 403 -22.20 5.39 -12.00
N SER A 404 -21.09 5.66 -11.28
CA SER A 404 -19.80 6.00 -11.88
C SER A 404 -19.27 4.86 -12.77
N ARG A 405 -19.25 3.62 -12.27
CA ARG A 405 -18.84 2.44 -13.03
C ARG A 405 -19.65 2.27 -14.31
N ASP A 406 -20.98 2.33 -14.20
CA ASP A 406 -21.88 2.09 -15.33
C ASP A 406 -21.73 3.21 -16.39
N ARG A 407 -21.54 4.43 -15.96
CA ARG A 407 -21.23 5.55 -16.85
C ARG A 407 -19.89 5.38 -17.58
N ILE A 408 -18.82 5.00 -16.85
CA ILE A 408 -17.50 4.78 -17.46
C ILE A 408 -17.58 3.63 -18.46
N ALA A 409 -18.23 2.51 -18.08
CA ALA A 409 -18.40 1.35 -18.95
C ALA A 409 -19.17 1.69 -20.23
N ALA A 410 -20.25 2.47 -20.12
CA ALA A 410 -21.02 2.94 -21.27
C ALA A 410 -20.18 3.84 -22.18
N ALA A 411 -19.39 4.78 -21.61
CA ALA A 411 -18.51 5.66 -22.36
C ALA A 411 -17.37 4.90 -23.06
N ALA A 412 -16.89 3.81 -22.45
CA ALA A 412 -15.87 2.93 -22.99
C ALA A 412 -16.44 1.87 -23.97
N GLY A 413 -17.76 1.72 -24.05
CA GLY A 413 -18.41 0.72 -24.91
C GLY A 413 -18.18 -0.72 -24.46
N ILE A 414 -18.05 -0.97 -23.14
CA ILE A 414 -17.76 -2.30 -22.59
C ILE A 414 -18.89 -2.81 -21.69
N ALA A 415 -19.00 -4.14 -21.58
CA ALA A 415 -19.80 -4.81 -20.57
C ALA A 415 -18.98 -5.06 -19.29
N VAL A 416 -19.63 -4.96 -18.12
CA VAL A 416 -18.98 -5.19 -16.80
C VAL A 416 -19.41 -6.52 -16.16
N ASP A 417 -20.06 -7.38 -16.90
CA ASP A 417 -20.54 -8.71 -16.46
C ASP A 417 -19.51 -9.82 -16.67
N GLY A 418 -18.28 -9.47 -17.06
CA GLY A 418 -17.21 -10.40 -17.38
C GLY A 418 -17.26 -10.98 -18.80
N SER A 419 -18.23 -10.61 -19.63
CA SER A 419 -18.30 -11.05 -21.03
C SER A 419 -17.34 -10.30 -21.96
N TRP A 420 -16.98 -9.06 -21.59
CA TRP A 420 -16.01 -8.28 -22.35
C TRP A 420 -14.58 -8.77 -22.09
N ARG A 421 -13.81 -8.90 -23.16
CA ARG A 421 -12.38 -9.23 -23.11
C ARG A 421 -11.57 -8.21 -23.88
N PRO A 422 -10.55 -7.60 -23.27
CA PRO A 422 -9.64 -6.73 -23.98
C PRO A 422 -8.78 -7.52 -24.97
N GLN A 423 -8.37 -6.85 -26.04
CA GLN A 423 -7.38 -7.42 -26.95
C GLN A 423 -6.02 -7.50 -26.26
N GLU A 424 -5.21 -8.49 -26.65
CA GLU A 424 -3.81 -8.56 -26.21
C GLU A 424 -3.04 -7.37 -26.78
N ALA A 425 -2.38 -6.58 -25.93
CA ALA A 425 -1.44 -5.60 -26.41
C ALA A 425 -0.13 -6.29 -26.78
N ASP A 426 0.45 -5.90 -27.90
CA ASP A 426 1.86 -6.18 -28.16
C ASP A 426 2.71 -5.36 -27.16
N VAL A 427 3.07 -5.95 -26.03
CA VAL A 427 3.85 -5.32 -24.97
C VAL A 427 5.32 -5.14 -25.32
N THR A 428 5.71 -5.52 -26.56
CA THR A 428 7.08 -5.36 -27.08
C THR A 428 7.30 -4.05 -27.81
N ARG A 429 6.29 -3.16 -27.90
CA ARG A 429 6.40 -1.85 -28.54
C ARG A 429 6.34 -0.69 -27.58
#